data_8905d74f41f3b2abfb23db617acc60c4
#
_entry.id   8905d74f41f3b2abfb23db617acc60c4
#
_cell.length_a   1.000
_cell.length_b   1.000
_cell.length_c   1.000
_cell.angle_alpha   90.00
_cell.angle_beta   90.00
_cell.angle_gamma   90.00
#
_symmetry.space_group_name_H-M   'P 1'
#
loop_
_entity.id
_entity.type
_entity.pdbx_description
1 polymer ?
#
loop_
_entity_poly.entity_id
_entity_poly.type
_entity_poly.pdbx_seq_one_letter_code
_entity_poly.pdbx_strand_id
1 'polypeptide(L)'
;AQIVSYEIAMGFALVGVLMAAQSLNLVEIVNGQAGSYGALNWFFIPLFPFFLVYLIAGVAEINRAPFDVAEGESEIVAGFHVEYSGMTFAVFFLAEYINMILVATLCSTMFLGGWLSPFPAAWPLVGAGGFHWLFAKVFFVLIVIIWFRATFPRYRYDQIMRLGWKVLI
;
A
#
# COMPACT_ATOMS: atom_id res chain seq x y z
N ALA A 1 -19.52 1.99 4.27
CA ALA A 1 -19.01 2.48 5.58
C ALA A 1 -17.58 2.03 5.87
N GLN A 2 -17.23 0.79 5.53
CA GLN A 2 -15.85 0.28 5.65
C GLN A 2 -14.90 1.04 4.72
N ILE A 3 -15.20 1.07 3.43
CA ILE A 3 -14.38 1.74 2.40
C ILE A 3 -14.13 3.19 2.79
N VAL A 4 -15.15 3.96 3.12
CA VAL A 4 -15.03 5.38 3.49
C VAL A 4 -14.07 5.60 4.66
N SER A 5 -14.10 4.77 5.71
CA SER A 5 -13.20 4.92 6.86
C SER A 5 -11.73 4.69 6.50
N TYR A 6 -11.43 3.71 5.64
CA TYR A 6 -10.06 3.42 5.22
C TYR A 6 -9.54 4.38 4.17
N GLU A 7 -10.39 4.85 3.24
CA GLU A 7 -10.05 5.90 2.27
C GLU A 7 -9.64 7.21 2.96
N ILE A 8 -10.40 7.63 3.99
CA ILE A 8 -10.07 8.82 4.76
C ILE A 8 -8.71 8.66 5.46
N ALA A 9 -8.47 7.53 6.11
CA ALA A 9 -7.20 7.27 6.80
C ALA A 9 -6.03 7.24 5.80
N MET A 10 -6.20 6.59 4.64
CA MET A 10 -5.20 6.56 3.57
C MET A 10 -4.94 7.96 3.01
N GLY A 11 -6.00 8.75 2.80
CA GLY A 11 -5.89 10.15 2.36
C GLY A 11 -5.09 11.01 3.33
N PHE A 12 -5.32 10.90 4.65
CA PHE A 12 -4.53 11.60 5.65
C PHE A 12 -3.06 11.17 5.65
N ALA A 13 -2.78 9.89 5.47
CA ALA A 13 -1.40 9.41 5.38
C ALA A 13 -0.68 10.00 4.16
N LEU A 14 -1.34 10.08 3.00
CA LEU A 14 -0.79 10.72 1.81
C LEU A 14 -0.60 12.22 1.97
N VAL A 15 -1.57 12.92 2.57
CA VAL A 15 -1.44 14.36 2.88
C VAL A 15 -0.23 14.62 3.79
N GLY A 16 0.02 13.76 4.77
CA GLY A 16 1.22 13.85 5.61
C GLY A 16 2.51 13.83 4.80
N VAL A 17 2.60 12.94 3.79
CA VAL A 17 3.76 12.91 2.87
C VAL A 17 3.84 14.16 2.01
N LEU A 18 2.71 14.64 1.46
CA LEU A 18 2.67 15.87 0.64
C LEU A 18 3.11 17.10 1.43
N MET A 19 2.72 17.19 2.70
CA MET A 19 3.17 18.26 3.61
C MET A 19 4.68 18.19 3.88
N ALA A 20 5.23 17.01 4.05
CA ALA A 20 6.66 16.82 4.24
C ALA A 20 7.48 17.13 2.98
N ALA A 21 6.97 16.75 1.82
CA ALA A 21 7.61 17.00 0.52
C ALA A 21 7.38 18.43 -0.01
N GLN A 22 6.36 19.15 0.49
CA GLN A 22 5.93 20.48 0.04
C GLN A 22 5.64 20.57 -1.47
N SER A 23 5.30 19.47 -2.11
CA SER A 23 4.99 19.38 -3.53
C SER A 23 3.94 18.31 -3.81
N LEU A 24 3.15 18.54 -4.87
CA LEU A 24 2.21 17.57 -5.43
C LEU A 24 2.82 16.76 -6.58
N ASN A 25 4.00 17.14 -7.04
CA ASN A 25 4.68 16.46 -8.13
C ASN A 25 5.41 15.22 -7.60
N LEU A 26 5.06 14.04 -8.09
CA LEU A 26 5.66 12.77 -7.68
C LEU A 26 7.18 12.74 -7.88
N VAL A 27 7.69 13.39 -8.92
CA VAL A 27 9.14 13.47 -9.19
C VAL A 27 9.84 14.27 -8.10
N GLU A 28 9.25 15.39 -7.67
CA GLU A 28 9.79 16.24 -6.61
C GLU A 28 9.72 15.55 -5.26
N ILE A 29 8.64 14.81 -4.98
CA ILE A 29 8.50 14.00 -3.76
C ILE A 29 9.61 12.95 -3.67
N VAL A 30 9.89 12.25 -4.76
CA VAL A 30 10.97 11.25 -4.81
C VAL A 30 12.34 11.94 -4.69
N ASN A 31 12.57 13.03 -5.39
CA ASN A 31 13.82 13.78 -5.31
C ASN A 31 14.04 14.40 -3.92
N GLY A 32 12.99 14.81 -3.23
CA GLY A 32 13.06 15.29 -1.84
C GLY A 32 13.52 14.22 -0.83
N GLN A 33 13.40 12.94 -1.21
CA GLN A 33 13.91 11.81 -0.42
C GLN A 33 15.37 11.45 -0.77
N ALA A 34 15.97 12.12 -1.78
CA ALA A 34 17.35 11.89 -2.16
C ALA A 34 18.29 12.48 -1.10
N GLY A 35 19.22 11.66 -0.62
CA GLY A 35 20.21 12.10 0.37
C GLY A 35 21.44 11.21 0.41
N SER A 36 22.46 11.67 1.14
CA SER A 36 23.75 10.99 1.23
C SER A 36 23.71 9.65 1.97
N TYR A 37 22.72 9.46 2.83
CA TYR A 37 22.59 8.25 3.67
C TYR A 37 21.68 7.17 3.05
N GLY A 38 21.31 7.29 1.78
CA GLY A 38 20.48 6.31 1.09
C GLY A 38 19.09 6.14 1.73
N ALA A 39 18.73 4.91 2.11
CA ALA A 39 17.43 4.59 2.69
C ALA A 39 17.06 5.36 3.97
N LEU A 40 18.03 5.87 4.73
CA LEU A 40 17.78 6.61 5.97
C LEU A 40 17.12 7.98 5.74
N ASN A 41 17.21 8.53 4.53
CA ASN A 41 16.58 9.81 4.18
C ASN A 41 15.15 9.65 3.66
N TRP A 42 14.66 8.44 3.48
CA TRP A 42 13.31 8.21 2.95
C TRP A 42 12.24 8.59 3.97
N PHE A 43 11.10 9.02 3.49
CA PHE A 43 9.96 9.41 4.31
C PHE A 43 9.40 8.26 5.16
N PHE A 44 9.71 7.02 4.82
CA PHE A 44 9.41 5.85 5.64
C PHE A 44 9.89 5.99 7.10
N ILE A 45 11.04 6.59 7.37
CA ILE A 45 11.58 6.72 8.73
C ILE A 45 10.89 7.84 9.51
N PRO A 46 10.90 9.11 9.06
CA PRO A 46 10.26 10.20 9.81
C PRO A 46 8.72 10.09 9.86
N LEU A 47 8.12 9.49 8.85
CA LEU A 47 6.66 9.33 8.74
C LEU A 47 6.23 7.86 8.94
N PHE A 48 6.94 7.11 9.77
CA PHE A 48 6.65 5.69 10.03
C PHE A 48 5.19 5.40 10.43
N PRO A 49 4.54 6.19 11.32
CA PRO A 49 3.14 5.99 11.62
C PRO A 49 2.23 6.12 10.39
N PHE A 50 2.45 7.12 9.55
CA PHE A 50 1.67 7.31 8.31
C PHE A 50 1.91 6.20 7.30
N PHE A 51 3.13 5.67 7.23
CA PHE A 51 3.44 4.50 6.41
C PHE A 51 2.63 3.27 6.86
N LEU A 52 2.55 3.00 8.16
CA LEU A 52 1.75 1.90 8.70
C LEU A 52 0.25 2.10 8.43
N VAL A 53 -0.27 3.30 8.65
CA VAL A 53 -1.67 3.64 8.35
C VAL A 53 -1.96 3.41 6.87
N TYR A 54 -1.08 3.90 5.98
CA TYR A 54 -1.22 3.72 4.54
C TYR A 54 -1.21 2.23 4.14
N LEU A 55 -0.31 1.43 4.70
CA LEU A 55 -0.18 0.02 4.38
C LEU A 55 -1.41 -0.78 4.85
N ILE A 56 -1.89 -0.53 6.06
CA ILE A 56 -3.10 -1.18 6.59
C ILE A 56 -4.34 -0.77 5.80
N ALA A 57 -4.50 0.53 5.55
CA ALA A 57 -5.61 1.05 4.76
C ALA A 57 -5.58 0.53 3.31
N GLY A 58 -4.39 0.44 2.71
CA GLY A 58 -4.21 -0.13 1.37
C GLY A 58 -4.61 -1.61 1.28
N VAL A 59 -4.27 -2.42 2.29
CA VAL A 59 -4.75 -3.82 2.35
C VAL A 59 -6.26 -3.88 2.51
N ALA A 60 -6.86 -2.98 3.28
CA ALA A 60 -8.31 -2.90 3.44
C ALA A 60 -9.02 -2.44 2.15
N GLU A 61 -8.40 -1.55 1.38
CA GLU A 61 -8.91 -1.06 0.08
C GLU A 61 -8.95 -2.15 -0.99
N ILE A 62 -8.00 -3.08 -0.94
CA ILE A 62 -7.94 -4.22 -1.87
C ILE A 62 -9.02 -5.27 -1.54
N ASN A 63 -9.74 -5.13 -0.43
CA ASN A 63 -10.73 -6.10 0.08
C ASN A 63 -10.18 -7.53 0.25
N ARG A 64 -8.89 -7.67 0.50
CA ARG A 64 -8.25 -8.97 0.78
C ARG A 64 -8.17 -9.28 2.27
N ALA A 65 -8.08 -10.57 2.59
CA ALA A 65 -7.86 -10.99 3.96
C ALA A 65 -6.67 -10.20 4.58
N PRO A 66 -6.81 -9.67 5.81
CA PRO A 66 -7.82 -9.95 6.83
C PRO A 66 -9.13 -9.14 6.73
N PHE A 67 -9.27 -8.21 5.76
CA PHE A 67 -10.40 -7.29 5.63
C PHE A 67 -11.46 -7.75 4.61
N ASP A 68 -11.42 -9.01 4.21
CA ASP A 68 -12.29 -9.64 3.23
C ASP A 68 -13.67 -9.97 3.81
N VAL A 69 -14.51 -8.95 3.92
CA VAL A 69 -15.91 -9.12 4.38
C VAL A 69 -16.85 -9.43 3.21
N ALA A 70 -16.56 -8.92 2.03
CA ALA A 70 -17.41 -9.05 0.85
C ALA A 70 -17.24 -10.41 0.14
N GLU A 71 -16.06 -10.99 0.19
CA GLU A 71 -15.76 -12.27 -0.46
C GLU A 71 -16.03 -13.49 0.42
N GLY A 72 -16.35 -13.31 1.69
CA GLY A 72 -16.57 -14.34 2.72
C GLY A 72 -16.93 -15.75 2.24
N GLU A 73 -16.03 -16.39 1.49
CA GLU A 73 -16.26 -17.69 0.83
C GLU A 73 -16.77 -18.78 1.79
N SER A 74 -16.42 -18.66 3.06
CA SER A 74 -16.84 -19.61 4.09
C SER A 74 -18.13 -19.22 4.82
N GLU A 75 -18.59 -17.95 4.71
CA GLU A 75 -19.74 -17.44 5.46
C GLU A 75 -20.95 -17.09 4.57
N ILE A 76 -20.72 -16.74 3.31
CA ILE A 76 -21.75 -16.30 2.36
C ILE A 76 -21.62 -17.10 1.05
N VAL A 77 -21.85 -18.40 1.07
CA VAL A 77 -21.96 -19.27 -0.14
C VAL A 77 -21.26 -18.69 -1.39
N ALA A 78 -19.95 -18.43 -1.32
CA ALA A 78 -19.08 -17.87 -2.36
C ALA A 78 -19.28 -16.36 -2.71
N GLY A 79 -20.01 -15.58 -1.92
CA GLY A 79 -20.11 -14.12 -2.12
C GLY A 79 -20.59 -13.72 -3.52
N PHE A 80 -19.91 -12.76 -4.16
CA PHE A 80 -20.25 -12.29 -5.51
C PHE A 80 -19.96 -13.32 -6.63
N HIS A 81 -19.20 -14.37 -6.36
CA HIS A 81 -18.92 -15.45 -7.31
C HIS A 81 -20.16 -16.27 -7.69
N VAL A 82 -21.23 -16.19 -6.89
CA VAL A 82 -22.50 -16.87 -7.20
C VAL A 82 -23.21 -16.22 -8.39
N GLU A 83 -23.13 -14.89 -8.49
CA GLU A 83 -23.84 -14.14 -9.53
C GLU A 83 -23.00 -13.87 -10.78
N TYR A 84 -21.68 -13.78 -10.62
CA TYR A 84 -20.76 -13.46 -11.71
C TYR A 84 -19.89 -14.66 -12.06
N SER A 85 -20.02 -15.14 -13.29
CA SER A 85 -19.22 -16.24 -13.84
C SER A 85 -18.57 -15.87 -15.16
N GLY A 86 -17.60 -16.66 -15.60
CA GLY A 86 -16.94 -16.47 -16.89
C GLY A 86 -16.12 -15.19 -16.99
N MET A 87 -16.33 -14.42 -18.07
CA MET A 87 -15.52 -13.24 -18.38
C MET A 87 -15.70 -12.10 -17.36
N THR A 88 -16.90 -11.89 -16.85
CA THR A 88 -17.16 -10.86 -15.82
C THR A 88 -16.41 -11.11 -14.54
N PHE A 89 -16.34 -12.34 -14.08
CA PHE A 89 -15.53 -12.77 -12.96
C PHE A 89 -14.03 -12.47 -13.18
N ALA A 90 -13.50 -12.79 -14.36
CA ALA A 90 -12.13 -12.52 -14.70
C ALA A 90 -11.77 -11.03 -14.65
N VAL A 91 -12.70 -10.14 -15.06
CA VAL A 91 -12.51 -8.69 -15.00
C VAL A 91 -12.44 -8.20 -13.56
N PHE A 92 -13.27 -8.69 -12.63
CA PHE A 92 -13.19 -8.34 -11.21
C PHE A 92 -11.85 -8.75 -10.59
N PHE A 93 -11.41 -9.96 -10.86
CA PHE A 93 -10.09 -10.43 -10.40
C PHE A 93 -8.94 -9.58 -10.94
N LEU A 94 -8.98 -9.26 -12.23
CA LEU A 94 -7.98 -8.40 -12.86
C LEU A 94 -7.94 -7.02 -12.20
N ALA A 95 -9.09 -6.41 -11.94
CA ALA A 95 -9.21 -5.11 -11.28
C ALA A 95 -8.59 -5.14 -9.87
N GLU A 96 -8.81 -6.19 -9.11
CA GLU A 96 -8.24 -6.37 -7.79
C GLU A 96 -6.70 -6.43 -7.80
N TYR A 97 -6.12 -7.23 -8.70
CA TYR A 97 -4.65 -7.29 -8.84
C TYR A 97 -4.05 -5.98 -9.33
N ILE A 98 -4.72 -5.27 -10.24
CA ILE A 98 -4.28 -3.94 -10.69
C ILE A 98 -4.30 -2.95 -9.52
N ASN A 99 -5.35 -2.95 -8.69
CA ASN A 99 -5.42 -2.09 -7.51
C ASN A 99 -4.30 -2.42 -6.51
N MET A 100 -3.99 -3.69 -6.30
CA MET A 100 -2.88 -4.13 -5.45
C MET A 100 -1.53 -3.58 -5.95
N ILE A 101 -1.28 -3.62 -7.26
CA ILE A 101 -0.06 -3.07 -7.87
C ILE A 101 -0.04 -1.53 -7.72
N LEU A 102 -1.18 -0.86 -7.88
CA LEU A 102 -1.31 0.59 -7.74
C LEU A 102 -0.96 1.02 -6.30
N VAL A 103 -1.56 0.40 -5.29
CA VAL A 103 -1.28 0.65 -3.88
C VAL A 103 0.20 0.43 -3.56
N ALA A 104 0.80 -0.66 -4.05
CA ALA A 104 2.21 -0.96 -3.86
C ALA A 104 3.12 0.07 -4.55
N THR A 105 2.77 0.53 -5.74
CA THR A 105 3.52 1.55 -6.49
C THR A 105 3.47 2.91 -5.79
N LEU A 106 2.30 3.35 -5.34
CA LEU A 106 2.15 4.58 -4.57
C LEU A 106 2.91 4.49 -3.24
N CYS A 107 2.84 3.38 -2.52
CA CYS A 107 3.62 3.15 -1.32
C CYS A 107 5.12 3.31 -1.58
N SER A 108 5.62 2.71 -2.66
CA SER A 108 7.03 2.76 -3.03
C SER A 108 7.49 4.15 -3.41
N THR A 109 6.68 4.93 -4.14
CA THR A 109 7.02 6.29 -4.57
C THR A 109 6.93 7.30 -3.42
N MET A 110 5.91 7.20 -2.58
CA MET A 110 5.64 8.19 -1.52
C MET A 110 6.52 7.97 -0.29
N PHE A 111 6.78 6.74 0.12
CA PHE A 111 7.46 6.43 1.37
C PHE A 111 8.87 5.85 1.19
N LEU A 112 9.08 5.05 0.15
CA LEU A 112 10.33 4.29 -0.05
C LEU A 112 11.28 4.92 -1.09
N GLY A 113 11.06 6.18 -1.45
CA GLY A 113 11.95 6.89 -2.37
C GLY A 113 11.91 6.43 -3.82
N GLY A 114 10.82 5.77 -4.25
CA GLY A 114 10.60 5.40 -5.67
C GLY A 114 11.80 4.71 -6.32
N TRP A 115 12.38 5.34 -7.32
CA TRP A 115 13.54 4.83 -8.08
C TRP A 115 14.89 5.09 -7.43
N LEU A 116 14.95 5.75 -6.26
CA LEU A 116 16.22 5.99 -5.56
C LEU A 116 16.80 4.67 -5.02
N SER A 117 18.13 4.56 -5.06
CA SER A 117 18.83 3.42 -4.48
C SER A 117 18.70 3.42 -2.94
N PRO A 118 18.51 2.26 -2.29
CA PRO A 118 18.60 2.14 -0.85
C PRO A 118 20.03 2.27 -0.30
N PHE A 119 21.04 2.12 -1.17
CA PHE A 119 22.43 2.20 -0.78
C PHE A 119 22.98 3.62 -0.95
N PRO A 120 23.97 4.03 -0.14
CA PRO A 120 24.65 5.31 -0.31
C PRO A 120 25.24 5.45 -1.71
N ALA A 121 25.22 6.67 -2.25
CA ALA A 121 25.74 6.98 -3.60
C ALA A 121 27.25 6.67 -3.77
N ALA A 122 27.96 6.40 -2.67
CA ALA A 122 29.36 5.99 -2.67
C ALA A 122 29.62 4.61 -3.32
N TRP A 123 28.57 3.80 -3.55
CA TRP A 123 28.71 2.48 -4.15
C TRP A 123 28.46 2.54 -5.67
N PRO A 124 29.51 2.46 -6.52
CA PRO A 124 29.40 2.83 -7.94
C PRO A 124 28.51 1.91 -8.77
N LEU A 125 28.31 0.64 -8.37
CA LEU A 125 27.50 -0.33 -9.10
C LEU A 125 26.03 -0.38 -8.66
N VAL A 126 25.75 -0.01 -7.40
CA VAL A 126 24.44 -0.23 -6.77
C VAL A 126 23.82 1.08 -6.28
N GLY A 127 24.62 2.14 -6.11
CA GLY A 127 24.18 3.45 -5.65
C GLY A 127 23.42 4.29 -6.68
N ALA A 128 23.49 3.92 -7.96
CA ALA A 128 22.76 4.62 -9.00
C ALA A 128 21.25 4.33 -8.91
N GLY A 129 20.44 5.38 -8.83
CA GLY A 129 18.98 5.25 -8.92
C GLY A 129 18.56 4.75 -10.30
N GLY A 130 17.46 4.01 -10.37
CA GLY A 130 16.96 3.51 -11.63
C GLY A 130 15.63 2.75 -11.49
N PHE A 131 15.03 2.45 -12.65
CA PHE A 131 13.75 1.75 -12.72
C PHE A 131 13.76 0.37 -12.02
N HIS A 132 14.88 -0.32 -12.03
CA HIS A 132 15.04 -1.61 -11.33
C HIS A 132 14.82 -1.51 -9.82
N TRP A 133 15.22 -0.40 -9.19
CA TRP A 133 14.97 -0.17 -7.76
C TRP A 133 13.49 0.08 -7.46
N LEU A 134 12.81 0.81 -8.33
CA LEU A 134 11.36 0.99 -8.20
C LEU A 134 10.67 -0.37 -8.27
N PHE A 135 11.03 -1.20 -9.27
CA PHE A 135 10.45 -2.53 -9.44
C PHE A 135 10.70 -3.44 -8.22
N ALA A 136 11.92 -3.45 -7.71
CA ALA A 136 12.30 -4.24 -6.54
C ALA A 136 11.49 -3.83 -5.28
N LYS A 137 11.28 -2.52 -5.06
CA LYS A 137 10.48 -2.00 -3.93
C LYS A 137 8.98 -2.32 -4.09
N VAL A 138 8.43 -2.14 -5.28
CA VAL A 138 7.03 -2.52 -5.57
C VAL A 138 6.84 -4.01 -5.30
N PHE A 139 7.74 -4.84 -5.78
CA PHE A 139 7.70 -6.28 -5.56
C PHE A 139 7.83 -6.65 -4.07
N PHE A 140 8.68 -5.94 -3.34
CA PHE A 140 8.81 -6.11 -1.89
C PHE A 140 7.49 -5.78 -1.17
N VAL A 141 6.85 -4.65 -1.50
CA VAL A 141 5.55 -4.27 -0.89
C VAL A 141 4.47 -5.30 -1.25
N LEU A 142 4.44 -5.81 -2.48
CA LEU A 142 3.52 -6.88 -2.88
C LEU A 142 3.73 -8.15 -2.05
N ILE A 143 4.97 -8.54 -1.80
CA ILE A 143 5.30 -9.69 -0.92
C ILE A 143 4.75 -9.43 0.49
N VAL A 144 4.91 -8.23 1.04
CA VAL A 144 4.40 -7.88 2.37
C VAL A 144 2.88 -7.96 2.41
N ILE A 145 2.17 -7.48 1.39
CA ILE A 145 0.71 -7.57 1.29
C ILE A 145 0.26 -9.04 1.25
N ILE A 146 0.92 -9.87 0.43
CA ILE A 146 0.63 -11.31 0.35
C ILE A 146 0.93 -12.01 1.67
N TRP A 147 2.01 -11.61 2.35
CA TRP A 147 2.37 -12.15 3.66
C TRP A 147 1.32 -11.82 4.72
N PHE A 148 0.80 -10.58 4.73
CA PHE A 148 -0.31 -10.22 5.62
C PHE A 148 -1.53 -11.11 5.39
N ARG A 149 -1.89 -11.35 4.14
CA ARG A 149 -2.98 -12.28 3.78
C ARG A 149 -2.78 -13.68 4.37
N ALA A 150 -1.56 -14.19 4.36
CA ALA A 150 -1.24 -15.54 4.84
C ALA A 150 -1.15 -15.65 6.37
N THR A 151 -0.85 -14.53 7.06
CA THR A 151 -0.51 -14.56 8.49
C THR A 151 -1.69 -14.17 9.38
N PHE A 152 -2.49 -13.19 8.97
CA PHE A 152 -3.57 -12.68 9.80
C PHE A 152 -4.89 -13.43 9.55
N PRO A 153 -5.60 -13.84 10.63
CA PRO A 153 -6.94 -14.36 10.50
C PRO A 153 -7.91 -13.25 10.07
N ARG A 154 -9.03 -13.63 9.47
CA ARG A 154 -10.08 -12.70 9.07
C ARG A 154 -10.66 -11.97 10.29
N TYR A 155 -10.81 -10.65 10.17
CA TYR A 155 -11.46 -9.84 11.20
C TYR A 155 -12.98 -9.85 11.02
N ARG A 156 -13.69 -9.77 12.16
CA ARG A 156 -15.13 -9.55 12.17
C ARG A 156 -15.44 -8.10 11.82
N TYR A 157 -16.59 -7.84 11.17
CA TYR A 157 -17.02 -6.50 10.75
C TYR A 157 -16.90 -5.44 11.85
N ASP A 158 -17.34 -5.76 13.08
CA ASP A 158 -17.27 -4.84 14.23
C ASP A 158 -15.82 -4.43 14.57
N GLN A 159 -14.89 -5.36 14.43
CA GLN A 159 -13.46 -5.11 14.68
C GLN A 159 -12.84 -4.22 13.61
N ILE A 160 -13.24 -4.44 12.35
CA ILE A 160 -12.79 -3.65 11.20
C ILE A 160 -13.24 -2.20 11.34
N MET A 161 -14.52 -1.98 11.67
CA MET A 161 -15.07 -0.64 11.87
C MET A 161 -14.43 0.07 13.07
N ARG A 162 -14.17 -0.65 14.15
CA ARG A 162 -13.47 -0.10 15.32
C ARG A 162 -12.02 0.27 14.99
N LEU A 163 -11.32 -0.54 14.23
CA LEU A 163 -9.96 -0.27 13.77
C LEU A 163 -9.92 1.00 12.91
N GLY A 164 -10.79 1.10 11.91
CA GLY A 164 -10.84 2.24 11.00
C GLY A 164 -11.09 3.56 11.73
N TRP A 165 -12.18 3.62 12.51
CA TRP A 165 -12.62 4.88 13.15
C TRP A 165 -11.94 5.25 14.46
N LYS A 166 -11.32 4.31 15.17
CA LYS A 166 -10.74 4.57 16.50
C LYS A 166 -9.21 4.49 16.53
N VAL A 167 -8.61 3.81 15.59
CA VAL A 167 -7.16 3.56 15.61
C VAL A 167 -6.46 4.24 14.44
N LEU A 168 -7.08 4.26 13.24
CA LEU A 168 -6.43 4.83 12.06
C LEU A 168 -6.74 6.31 11.84
N ILE A 169 -7.90 6.79 12.32
CA ILE A 169 -8.28 8.20 12.34
C ILE A 169 -8.12 8.76 13.75
#